data_ee6c992337bdec00246ea20c49a28a24
#
_entry.id   ee6c992337bdec00246ea20c49a28a24
#
_cell.length_a   1.000
_cell.length_b   1.000
_cell.length_c   1.000
_cell.angle_alpha   90.00
_cell.angle_beta   90.00
_cell.angle_gamma   90.00
#
_symmetry.space_group_name_H-M   'P 1'
#
loop_
_entity.id
_entity.type
_entity.pdbx_description
1 polymer ?
#
loop_
_entity_poly.entity_id
_entity_poly.type
_entity_poly.pdbx_seq_one_letter_code
_entity_poly.pdbx_strand_id
1 'polypeptide(L)'
;MADVEWDPDRYLDMMLDSVPSYLELQEQVAAATDGLQVQRLLELGIGTGETTRRVLARHPHAKLVAVDNSEPMLERARNEFAGAELHRGRLEDPLPPGRFDLVVSSLALHHLDGAGKRKLFQRVHDVLHPGGAFVLGDVIVPADPADVRIEIDGVVDVPDTLADQLQWLRESRFDAHPTWVEKDLAVVRSIAKSA
;
A
#
# COMPACT_ATOMS: atom_id res chain seq x y z
N MET A 1 -14.04 -11.75 6.21
CA MET A 1 -14.19 -10.33 6.55
C MET A 1 -15.47 -9.80 5.93
N ALA A 2 -16.25 -8.97 6.62
CA ALA A 2 -17.37 -8.26 5.98
C ALA A 2 -16.76 -7.34 4.89
N ASP A 3 -17.30 -7.40 3.68
CA ASP A 3 -16.91 -6.46 2.64
C ASP A 3 -17.45 -5.08 3.03
N VAL A 4 -16.57 -4.17 3.43
CA VAL A 4 -16.95 -2.77 3.64
C VAL A 4 -17.14 -2.17 2.24
N GLU A 5 -18.37 -1.78 1.94
CA GLU A 5 -18.67 -1.15 0.66
C GLU A 5 -18.39 0.35 0.78
N TRP A 6 -17.27 0.78 0.22
CA TRP A 6 -16.86 2.19 0.19
C TRP A 6 -17.53 2.91 -0.96
N ASP A 7 -18.08 4.10 -0.70
CA ASP A 7 -18.59 5.01 -1.74
C ASP A 7 -17.43 5.84 -2.32
N PRO A 8 -17.03 5.60 -3.59
CA PRO A 8 -15.89 6.29 -4.18
C PRO A 8 -16.04 7.83 -4.24
N ASP A 9 -17.28 8.34 -4.31
CA ASP A 9 -17.53 9.79 -4.40
C ASP A 9 -17.37 10.49 -3.06
N ARG A 10 -17.49 9.76 -1.95
CA ARG A 10 -17.35 10.26 -0.58
C ARG A 10 -16.05 9.84 0.09
N TYR A 11 -15.33 8.90 -0.51
CA TYR A 11 -14.17 8.28 0.12
C TYR A 11 -13.08 9.29 0.47
N LEU A 12 -12.74 10.19 -0.45
CA LEU A 12 -11.69 11.18 -0.19
C LEU A 12 -12.05 12.11 0.98
N ASP A 13 -13.28 12.64 1.01
CA ASP A 13 -13.73 13.50 2.11
C ASP A 13 -13.69 12.76 3.44
N MET A 14 -14.15 11.51 3.47
CA MET A 14 -14.09 10.66 4.65
C MET A 14 -12.65 10.44 5.12
N MET A 15 -11.72 10.16 4.21
CA MET A 15 -10.31 9.95 4.56
C MET A 15 -9.65 11.24 5.08
N LEU A 16 -10.01 12.41 4.53
CA LEU A 16 -9.52 13.69 5.03
C LEU A 16 -10.02 14.00 6.44
N ASP A 17 -11.24 13.58 6.77
CA ASP A 17 -11.83 13.78 8.09
C ASP A 17 -11.30 12.76 9.12
N SER A 18 -11.05 11.51 8.72
CA SER A 18 -10.77 10.38 9.63
C SER A 18 -9.28 10.11 9.81
N VAL A 19 -8.43 10.47 8.83
CA VAL A 19 -7.00 10.18 8.85
C VAL A 19 -6.20 11.50 8.86
N PRO A 20 -5.78 11.97 10.04
CA PRO A 20 -4.87 13.12 10.12
C PRO A 20 -3.61 12.88 9.28
N SER A 21 -3.16 13.90 8.55
CA SER A 21 -2.01 13.81 7.63
C SER A 21 -2.21 12.89 6.41
N TYR A 22 -3.47 12.60 6.01
CA TYR A 22 -3.77 11.71 4.87
C TYR A 22 -3.03 12.10 3.60
N LEU A 23 -3.14 13.37 3.16
CA LEU A 23 -2.47 13.83 1.94
C LEU A 23 -0.95 13.79 2.03
N GLU A 24 -0.41 14.04 3.22
CA GLU A 24 1.03 13.94 3.46
C GLU A 24 1.50 12.49 3.37
N LEU A 25 0.77 11.55 3.97
CA LEU A 25 1.06 10.12 3.83
C LEU A 25 1.15 9.72 2.34
N GLN A 26 0.17 10.13 1.51
CA GLN A 26 0.15 9.83 0.09
C GLN A 26 1.38 10.42 -0.64
N GLU A 27 1.78 11.64 -0.27
CA GLU A 27 2.96 12.29 -0.82
C GLU A 27 4.25 11.58 -0.38
N GLN A 28 4.34 11.17 0.88
CA GLN A 28 5.50 10.45 1.42
C GLN A 28 5.64 9.05 0.81
N VAL A 29 4.52 8.35 0.55
CA VAL A 29 4.54 7.08 -0.21
C VAL A 29 5.11 7.31 -1.60
N ALA A 30 4.66 8.33 -2.30
CA ALA A 30 5.18 8.64 -3.63
C ALA A 30 6.65 9.08 -3.58
N ALA A 31 7.05 9.92 -2.62
CA ALA A 31 8.45 10.36 -2.44
C ALA A 31 9.40 9.18 -2.13
N ALA A 32 8.90 8.17 -1.41
CA ALA A 32 9.68 6.95 -1.15
C ALA A 32 9.99 6.14 -2.42
N THR A 33 9.38 6.47 -3.57
CA THR A 33 9.69 5.86 -4.87
C THR A 33 10.76 6.62 -5.67
N ASP A 34 11.21 7.79 -5.20
CA ASP A 34 12.17 8.63 -5.90
C ASP A 34 13.48 7.87 -6.18
N GLY A 35 14.04 8.11 -7.38
CA GLY A 35 15.27 7.49 -7.83
C GLY A 35 15.12 6.06 -8.36
N LEU A 36 13.93 5.45 -8.29
CA LEU A 36 13.68 4.14 -8.89
C LEU A 36 13.45 4.26 -10.41
N GLN A 37 13.82 3.21 -11.12
CA GLN A 37 13.48 3.05 -12.54
C GLN A 37 12.29 2.12 -12.64
N VAL A 38 11.10 2.68 -12.88
CA VAL A 38 9.84 1.93 -12.85
C VAL A 38 9.24 1.85 -14.24
N GLN A 39 9.14 0.66 -14.79
CA GLN A 39 8.44 0.35 -16.03
C GLN A 39 7.09 -0.33 -15.75
N ARG A 40 7.01 -1.11 -14.68
CA ARG A 40 5.80 -1.82 -14.28
C ARG A 40 5.54 -1.66 -12.78
N LEU A 41 4.42 -1.04 -12.46
CA LEU A 41 3.94 -0.76 -11.11
C LEU A 41 2.77 -1.69 -10.77
N LEU A 42 2.78 -2.28 -9.58
CA LEU A 42 1.62 -2.93 -8.98
C LEU A 42 1.15 -2.11 -7.78
N GLU A 43 -0.13 -1.75 -7.74
CA GLU A 43 -0.76 -1.16 -6.55
C GLU A 43 -1.73 -2.13 -5.89
N LEU A 44 -1.59 -2.28 -4.58
CA LEU A 44 -2.42 -3.14 -3.73
C LEU A 44 -3.39 -2.27 -2.93
N GLY A 45 -4.70 -2.38 -3.23
CA GLY A 45 -5.72 -1.50 -2.68
C GLY A 45 -5.71 -0.13 -3.35
N ILE A 46 -6.01 -0.07 -4.66
CA ILE A 46 -5.94 1.19 -5.41
C ILE A 46 -6.94 2.24 -4.93
N GLY A 47 -8.10 1.81 -4.41
CA GLY A 47 -9.15 2.72 -3.98
C GLY A 47 -9.50 3.76 -5.05
N THR A 48 -9.53 5.03 -4.66
CA THR A 48 -9.79 6.17 -5.57
C THR A 48 -8.55 6.65 -6.32
N GLY A 49 -7.38 5.99 -6.16
CA GLY A 49 -6.16 6.28 -6.91
C GLY A 49 -5.34 7.47 -6.41
N GLU A 50 -5.52 7.90 -5.16
CA GLU A 50 -4.77 9.04 -4.60
C GLU A 50 -3.24 8.79 -4.58
N THR A 51 -2.83 7.59 -4.21
CA THR A 51 -1.43 7.14 -4.27
C THR A 51 -0.97 7.02 -5.71
N THR A 52 -1.75 6.32 -6.54
CA THR A 52 -1.45 6.08 -7.97
C THR A 52 -1.09 7.39 -8.69
N ARG A 53 -1.93 8.44 -8.53
CA ARG A 53 -1.71 9.74 -9.18
C ARG A 53 -0.33 10.31 -8.88
N ARG A 54 0.07 10.28 -7.60
CA ARG A 54 1.35 10.83 -7.14
C ARG A 54 2.54 10.00 -7.59
N VAL A 55 2.39 8.67 -7.55
CA VAL A 55 3.44 7.74 -8.00
C VAL A 55 3.63 7.85 -9.52
N LEU A 56 2.55 7.88 -10.31
CA LEU A 56 2.64 8.03 -11.77
C LEU A 56 3.15 9.42 -12.20
N ALA A 57 2.93 10.46 -11.39
CA ALA A 57 3.55 11.77 -11.65
C ALA A 57 5.09 11.70 -11.58
N ARG A 58 5.67 10.79 -10.78
CA ARG A 58 7.11 10.53 -10.68
C ARG A 58 7.60 9.51 -11.71
N HIS A 59 6.71 8.61 -12.12
CA HIS A 59 7.00 7.50 -13.04
C HIS A 59 6.03 7.49 -14.23
N PRO A 60 6.03 8.55 -15.09
CA PRO A 60 4.98 8.76 -16.10
C PRO A 60 4.93 7.69 -17.21
N HIS A 61 5.95 6.87 -17.32
CA HIS A 61 6.03 5.78 -18.31
C HIS A 61 5.73 4.40 -17.69
N ALA A 62 5.47 4.32 -16.40
CA ALA A 62 5.15 3.08 -15.73
C ALA A 62 3.78 2.54 -16.18
N LYS A 63 3.73 1.25 -16.48
CA LYS A 63 2.47 0.54 -16.74
C LYS A 63 1.86 0.16 -15.40
N LEU A 64 0.65 0.63 -15.16
CA LEU A 64 -0.10 0.36 -13.94
C LEU A 64 -0.83 -0.98 -14.03
N VAL A 65 -0.60 -1.80 -13.03
CA VAL A 65 -1.44 -2.95 -12.65
C VAL A 65 -1.96 -2.66 -11.25
N ALA A 66 -3.22 -2.90 -10.97
CA ALA A 66 -3.77 -2.65 -9.65
C ALA A 66 -4.78 -3.71 -9.21
N VAL A 67 -4.87 -3.91 -7.89
CA VAL A 67 -5.81 -4.82 -7.25
C VAL A 67 -6.65 -4.04 -6.26
N ASP A 68 -7.96 -4.31 -6.25
CA ASP A 68 -8.89 -3.86 -5.22
C ASP A 68 -10.04 -4.88 -5.08
N ASN A 69 -10.63 -5.02 -3.90
CA ASN A 69 -11.78 -5.89 -3.70
C ASN A 69 -13.11 -5.21 -4.06
N SER A 70 -13.14 -3.89 -4.11
CA SER A 70 -14.30 -3.05 -4.39
C SER A 70 -14.45 -2.78 -5.89
N GLU A 71 -15.52 -3.30 -6.51
CA GLU A 71 -15.81 -3.00 -7.91
C GLU A 71 -16.08 -1.51 -8.15
N PRO A 72 -16.82 -0.76 -7.30
CA PRO A 72 -16.95 0.68 -7.46
C PRO A 72 -15.61 1.45 -7.47
N MET A 73 -14.64 1.04 -6.65
CA MET A 73 -13.30 1.63 -6.67
C MET A 73 -12.56 1.33 -7.98
N LEU A 74 -12.66 0.09 -8.47
CA LEU A 74 -12.08 -0.29 -9.76
C LEU A 74 -12.72 0.46 -10.94
N GLU A 75 -14.03 0.69 -10.91
CA GLU A 75 -14.70 1.51 -11.91
C GLU A 75 -14.19 2.96 -11.91
N ARG A 76 -14.01 3.55 -10.74
CA ARG A 76 -13.41 4.88 -10.61
C ARG A 76 -11.98 4.90 -11.17
N ALA A 77 -11.16 3.92 -10.78
CA ALA A 77 -9.78 3.80 -11.28
C ALA A 77 -9.73 3.60 -12.80
N ARG A 78 -10.65 2.82 -13.38
CA ARG A 78 -10.74 2.58 -14.82
C ARG A 78 -11.02 3.86 -15.61
N ASN A 79 -11.85 4.72 -15.06
CA ASN A 79 -12.18 6.01 -15.67
C ASN A 79 -11.02 7.01 -15.60
N GLU A 80 -10.18 6.89 -14.59
CA GLU A 80 -9.08 7.84 -14.35
C GLU A 80 -7.76 7.40 -15.00
N PHE A 81 -7.44 6.11 -14.90
CA PHE A 81 -6.15 5.58 -15.38
C PHE A 81 -6.34 4.76 -16.65
N ALA A 82 -6.45 5.46 -17.78
CA ALA A 82 -6.63 4.82 -19.09
C ALA A 82 -5.46 3.85 -19.39
N GLY A 83 -5.80 2.61 -19.73
CA GLY A 83 -4.80 1.57 -20.03
C GLY A 83 -4.25 0.82 -18.81
N ALA A 84 -4.73 1.11 -17.60
CA ALA A 84 -4.39 0.32 -16.42
C ALA A 84 -4.98 -1.10 -16.50
N GLU A 85 -4.21 -2.09 -16.05
CA GLU A 85 -4.67 -3.47 -15.86
C GLU A 85 -5.24 -3.61 -14.45
N LEU A 86 -6.57 -3.71 -14.32
CA LEU A 86 -7.26 -3.71 -13.04
C LEU A 86 -7.82 -5.09 -12.74
N HIS A 87 -7.55 -5.59 -11.55
CA HIS A 87 -7.97 -6.89 -11.05
C HIS A 87 -8.86 -6.74 -9.81
N ARG A 88 -10.04 -7.35 -9.85
CA ARG A 88 -10.82 -7.52 -8.63
C ARG A 88 -10.27 -8.69 -7.83
N GLY A 89 -9.85 -8.43 -6.60
CA GLY A 89 -9.28 -9.44 -5.72
C GLY A 89 -8.99 -8.90 -4.33
N ARG A 90 -8.81 -9.81 -3.39
CA ARG A 90 -8.44 -9.50 -2.00
C ARG A 90 -6.93 -9.54 -1.87
N LEU A 91 -6.40 -8.91 -0.82
CA LEU A 91 -4.97 -8.95 -0.52
C LEU A 91 -4.47 -10.36 -0.15
N GLU A 92 -5.37 -11.26 0.26
CA GLU A 92 -5.08 -12.66 0.54
C GLU A 92 -4.97 -13.54 -0.72
N ASP A 93 -5.55 -13.08 -1.84
CA ASP A 93 -5.55 -13.82 -3.10
C ASP A 93 -4.16 -13.83 -3.77
N PRO A 94 -3.93 -14.72 -4.75
CA PRO A 94 -2.73 -14.64 -5.58
C PRO A 94 -2.61 -13.27 -6.28
N LEU A 95 -1.40 -12.72 -6.28
CA LEU A 95 -1.14 -11.45 -6.96
C LEU A 95 -1.17 -11.60 -8.49
N PRO A 96 -1.44 -10.52 -9.23
CA PRO A 96 -1.40 -10.52 -10.70
C PRO A 96 -0.09 -11.07 -11.23
N PRO A 97 -0.11 -11.83 -12.36
CA PRO A 97 1.07 -12.48 -12.89
C PRO A 97 2.07 -11.48 -13.50
N GLY A 98 3.33 -11.87 -13.46
CA GLY A 98 4.44 -11.13 -14.05
C GLY A 98 5.42 -10.62 -12.99
N ARG A 99 6.35 -9.78 -13.44
CA ARG A 99 7.35 -9.13 -12.59
C ARG A 99 7.12 -7.64 -12.57
N PHE A 100 7.41 -7.03 -11.42
CA PHE A 100 7.22 -5.60 -11.18
C PHE A 100 8.55 -4.98 -10.72
N ASP A 101 8.73 -3.71 -11.06
CA ASP A 101 9.84 -2.90 -10.56
C ASP A 101 9.48 -2.25 -9.23
N LEU A 102 8.19 -1.96 -9.06
CA LEU A 102 7.65 -1.32 -7.89
C LEU A 102 6.29 -1.94 -7.51
N VAL A 103 6.13 -2.23 -6.23
CA VAL A 103 4.83 -2.50 -5.62
C VAL A 103 4.56 -1.38 -4.62
N VAL A 104 3.35 -0.84 -4.60
CA VAL A 104 2.93 0.16 -3.61
C VAL A 104 1.63 -0.28 -2.93
N SER A 105 1.45 0.14 -1.70
CA SER A 105 0.18 0.05 -0.99
C SER A 105 0.06 1.20 0.00
N SER A 106 -1.12 1.78 0.11
CA SER A 106 -1.40 2.82 1.08
C SER A 106 -2.74 2.58 1.74
N LEU A 107 -2.75 2.56 3.08
CA LEU A 107 -3.95 2.40 3.92
C LEU A 107 -4.82 1.20 3.51
N ALA A 108 -4.18 0.04 3.31
CA ALA A 108 -4.88 -1.18 2.92
C ALA A 108 -4.44 -2.41 3.73
N LEU A 109 -3.18 -2.49 4.16
CA LEU A 109 -2.67 -3.68 4.79
C LEU A 109 -3.06 -3.82 6.26
N HIS A 110 -3.47 -2.73 6.92
CA HIS A 110 -4.01 -2.79 8.27
C HIS A 110 -5.30 -3.64 8.38
N HIS A 111 -5.96 -3.95 7.27
CA HIS A 111 -7.06 -4.91 7.23
C HIS A 111 -6.61 -6.38 7.29
N LEU A 112 -5.32 -6.68 7.22
CA LEU A 112 -4.78 -8.02 7.39
C LEU A 112 -4.22 -8.20 8.80
N ASP A 113 -4.41 -9.38 9.38
CA ASP A 113 -3.67 -9.76 10.58
C ASP A 113 -2.18 -9.99 10.27
N GLY A 114 -1.35 -10.11 11.31
CA GLY A 114 0.09 -10.29 11.14
C GLY A 114 0.48 -11.54 10.34
N ALA A 115 -0.33 -12.61 10.36
CA ALA A 115 -0.09 -13.80 9.54
C ALA A 115 -0.39 -13.54 8.06
N GLY A 116 -1.45 -12.78 7.77
CA GLY A 116 -1.82 -12.33 6.43
C GLY A 116 -0.75 -11.41 5.84
N LYS A 117 -0.27 -10.43 6.62
CA LYS A 117 0.81 -9.51 6.21
C LYS A 117 2.10 -10.25 5.85
N ARG A 118 2.54 -11.21 6.69
CA ARG A 118 3.74 -12.03 6.40
C ARG A 118 3.62 -12.80 5.08
N LYS A 119 2.47 -13.43 4.84
CA LYS A 119 2.21 -14.14 3.58
C LYS A 119 2.19 -13.19 2.40
N LEU A 120 1.60 -12.00 2.56
CA LEU A 120 1.57 -10.99 1.51
C LEU A 120 2.98 -10.48 1.19
N PHE A 121 3.83 -10.20 2.19
CA PHE A 121 5.20 -9.74 1.97
C PHE A 121 6.03 -10.76 1.19
N GLN A 122 5.87 -12.06 1.45
CA GLN A 122 6.50 -13.10 0.65
C GLN A 122 6.04 -13.07 -0.81
N ARG A 123 4.72 -12.98 -1.05
CA ARG A 123 4.16 -12.92 -2.41
C ARG A 123 4.60 -11.64 -3.15
N VAL A 124 4.68 -10.51 -2.44
CA VAL A 124 5.20 -9.25 -3.01
C VAL A 124 6.67 -9.42 -3.40
N HIS A 125 7.51 -10.04 -2.54
CA HIS A 125 8.89 -10.33 -2.89
C HIS A 125 8.98 -11.22 -4.14
N ASP A 126 8.13 -12.23 -4.26
CA ASP A 126 8.15 -13.20 -5.36
C ASP A 126 7.75 -12.58 -6.71
N VAL A 127 6.94 -11.52 -6.73
CA VAL A 127 6.55 -10.82 -7.96
C VAL A 127 7.46 -9.62 -8.30
N LEU A 128 8.36 -9.22 -7.42
CA LEU A 128 9.33 -8.17 -7.71
C LEU A 128 10.53 -8.69 -8.51
N HIS A 129 11.07 -7.83 -9.36
CA HIS A 129 12.41 -8.02 -9.88
C HIS A 129 13.46 -7.96 -8.75
N PRO A 130 14.60 -8.65 -8.85
CA PRO A 130 15.73 -8.41 -7.96
C PRO A 130 16.10 -6.92 -7.93
N GLY A 131 16.16 -6.32 -6.75
CA GLY A 131 16.36 -4.88 -6.60
C GLY A 131 15.11 -4.02 -6.80
N GLY A 132 13.97 -4.63 -7.14
CA GLY A 132 12.68 -3.94 -7.15
C GLY A 132 12.25 -3.50 -5.76
N ALA A 133 11.35 -2.54 -5.67
CA ALA A 133 10.94 -1.94 -4.42
C ALA A 133 9.50 -2.29 -4.02
N PHE A 134 9.27 -2.43 -2.73
CA PHE A 134 7.94 -2.36 -2.12
C PHE A 134 7.88 -1.15 -1.20
N VAL A 135 6.93 -0.26 -1.44
CA VAL A 135 6.66 0.92 -0.61
C VAL A 135 5.28 0.77 0.03
N LEU A 136 5.28 0.79 1.35
CA LEU A 136 4.08 0.65 2.17
C LEU A 136 3.89 1.91 3.01
N GLY A 137 2.75 2.58 2.85
CA GLY A 137 2.26 3.61 3.74
C GLY A 137 1.04 3.13 4.50
N ASP A 138 1.09 3.06 5.83
CA ASP A 138 -0.05 2.50 6.56
C ASP A 138 -0.13 2.98 8.01
N VAL A 139 -1.26 2.65 8.63
CA VAL A 139 -1.49 2.82 10.08
C VAL A 139 -0.61 1.84 10.84
N ILE A 140 0.00 2.31 11.89
CA ILE A 140 0.82 1.51 12.81
C ILE A 140 0.33 1.69 14.25
N VAL A 141 0.62 0.71 15.10
CA VAL A 141 0.52 0.88 16.55
C VAL A 141 1.72 1.71 17.00
N PRO A 142 1.54 2.96 17.46
CA PRO A 142 2.64 3.80 17.87
C PRO A 142 3.25 3.33 19.21
N ALA A 143 4.51 3.69 19.46
CA ALA A 143 5.19 3.33 20.71
C ALA A 143 4.60 4.08 21.92
N ASP A 144 4.17 5.33 21.73
CA ASP A 144 3.48 6.13 22.75
C ASP A 144 1.96 6.08 22.47
N PRO A 145 1.14 5.58 23.39
CA PRO A 145 -0.33 5.60 23.23
C PRO A 145 -0.91 7.01 23.02
N ALA A 146 -0.23 8.07 23.45
CA ALA A 146 -0.65 9.45 23.20
C ALA A 146 -0.56 9.87 21.73
N ASP A 147 0.16 9.09 20.93
CA ASP A 147 0.30 9.33 19.49
C ASP A 147 -0.80 8.66 18.64
N VAL A 148 -1.72 7.90 19.25
CA VAL A 148 -2.90 7.35 18.55
C VAL A 148 -3.85 8.49 18.17
N ARG A 149 -4.10 8.65 16.88
CA ARG A 149 -5.00 9.68 16.33
C ARG A 149 -6.09 9.09 15.43
N ILE A 150 -5.86 7.90 14.91
CA ILE A 150 -6.79 7.20 14.02
C ILE A 150 -7.58 6.21 14.87
N GLU A 151 -8.90 6.30 14.80
CA GLU A 151 -9.78 5.34 15.48
C GLU A 151 -9.70 3.98 14.76
N ILE A 152 -9.38 2.95 15.53
CA ILE A 152 -9.27 1.56 15.06
C ILE A 152 -10.41 0.76 15.69
N ASP A 153 -11.21 0.10 14.87
CA ASP A 153 -12.33 -0.72 15.36
C ASP A 153 -11.89 -2.06 15.99
N GLY A 154 -10.66 -2.49 15.70
CA GLY A 154 -10.08 -3.72 16.24
C GLY A 154 -10.69 -5.02 15.68
N VAL A 155 -11.61 -4.93 14.75
CA VAL A 155 -12.29 -6.05 14.09
C VAL A 155 -11.93 -6.12 12.62
N VAL A 156 -12.04 -5.00 11.92
CA VAL A 156 -11.68 -4.84 10.51
C VAL A 156 -10.24 -4.34 10.39
N ASP A 157 -9.83 -3.46 11.31
CA ASP A 157 -8.51 -2.84 11.34
C ASP A 157 -7.64 -3.51 12.39
N VAL A 158 -6.55 -4.11 11.93
CA VAL A 158 -5.58 -4.86 12.75
C VAL A 158 -4.17 -4.34 12.48
N PRO A 159 -3.87 -3.06 12.84
CA PRO A 159 -2.54 -2.53 12.64
C PRO A 159 -1.53 -3.25 13.57
N ASP A 160 -0.29 -3.30 13.11
CA ASP A 160 0.83 -3.84 13.89
C ASP A 160 1.86 -2.75 14.16
N THR A 161 2.80 -3.00 15.08
CA THR A 161 3.87 -2.06 15.32
C THR A 161 4.78 -1.91 14.10
N LEU A 162 5.41 -0.76 13.92
CA LEU A 162 6.42 -0.57 12.88
C LEU A 162 7.56 -1.60 13.01
N ALA A 163 7.94 -1.93 14.24
CA ALA A 163 9.00 -2.91 14.50
C ALA A 163 8.64 -4.31 13.98
N ASP A 164 7.42 -4.77 14.23
CA ASP A 164 6.93 -6.06 13.73
C ASP A 164 6.90 -6.08 12.20
N GLN A 165 6.36 -5.03 11.57
CA GLN A 165 6.29 -4.94 10.11
C GLN A 165 7.68 -4.94 9.48
N LEU A 166 8.64 -4.19 10.02
CA LEU A 166 10.04 -4.19 9.57
C LEU A 166 10.70 -5.56 9.75
N GLN A 167 10.43 -6.25 10.85
CA GLN A 167 10.93 -7.61 11.06
C GLN A 167 10.39 -8.55 10.00
N TRP A 168 9.08 -8.58 9.75
CA TRP A 168 8.46 -9.48 8.78
C TRP A 168 8.90 -9.20 7.34
N LEU A 169 9.11 -7.94 6.99
CA LEU A 169 9.68 -7.56 5.69
C LEU A 169 11.10 -8.12 5.53
N ARG A 170 11.94 -8.02 6.57
CA ARG A 170 13.31 -8.58 6.54
C ARG A 170 13.29 -10.10 6.46
N GLU A 171 12.40 -10.78 7.18
CA GLU A 171 12.16 -12.22 7.09
C GLU A 171 11.72 -12.63 5.67
N SER A 172 10.98 -11.77 4.98
CA SER A 172 10.57 -11.92 3.58
C SER A 172 11.62 -11.46 2.57
N ARG A 173 12.89 -11.32 3.00
CA ARG A 173 14.06 -11.02 2.16
C ARG A 173 14.09 -9.60 1.59
N PHE A 174 13.49 -8.65 2.27
CA PHE A 174 13.65 -7.24 1.96
C PHE A 174 14.77 -6.59 2.77
N ASP A 175 15.39 -5.56 2.20
CA ASP A 175 16.08 -4.54 2.95
C ASP A 175 15.10 -3.40 3.22
N ALA A 176 14.56 -3.36 4.45
CA ALA A 176 13.42 -2.52 4.81
C ALA A 176 13.82 -1.49 5.87
N HIS A 177 13.44 -0.25 5.63
CA HIS A 177 13.61 0.86 6.55
C HIS A 177 12.46 1.88 6.42
N PRO A 178 12.09 2.57 7.50
CA PRO A 178 11.10 3.64 7.42
C PRO A 178 11.72 4.86 6.74
N THR A 179 10.94 5.51 5.88
CA THR A 179 11.30 6.79 5.24
C THR A 179 10.57 7.96 5.88
N TRP A 180 9.44 7.69 6.52
CA TRP A 180 8.65 8.69 7.22
C TRP A 180 7.84 8.03 8.33
N VAL A 181 7.72 8.70 9.48
CA VAL A 181 6.87 8.28 10.60
C VAL A 181 6.25 9.54 11.21
N GLU A 182 4.95 9.55 11.31
CA GLU A 182 4.17 10.63 11.92
C GLU A 182 3.06 10.01 12.78
N LYS A 183 3.32 9.98 14.11
CA LYS A 183 2.36 9.43 15.09
C LYS A 183 2.04 7.95 14.84
N ASP A 184 0.81 7.67 14.43
CA ASP A 184 0.29 6.36 14.12
C ASP A 184 0.29 6.02 12.62
N LEU A 185 1.06 6.80 11.83
CA LEU A 185 1.28 6.55 10.41
C LEU A 185 2.76 6.34 10.12
N ALA A 186 3.08 5.45 9.18
CA ALA A 186 4.44 5.24 8.72
C ALA A 186 4.50 4.94 7.22
N VAL A 187 5.62 5.32 6.59
CA VAL A 187 6.01 4.87 5.25
C VAL A 187 7.29 4.07 5.35
N VAL A 188 7.26 2.87 4.79
CA VAL A 188 8.39 1.95 4.73
C VAL A 188 8.78 1.71 3.28
N ARG A 189 10.05 1.95 2.95
CA ARG A 189 10.66 1.54 1.69
C ARG A 189 11.43 0.24 1.89
N SER A 190 11.19 -0.72 1.03
CA SER A 190 11.77 -2.07 1.12
C SER A 190 12.31 -2.48 -0.24
N ILE A 191 13.59 -2.87 -0.30
CA ILE A 191 14.24 -3.32 -1.54
C ILE A 191 14.36 -4.84 -1.53
N ALA A 192 13.85 -5.50 -2.57
CA ALA A 192 13.93 -6.95 -2.71
C ALA A 192 15.37 -7.40 -2.90
N LYS A 193 15.87 -8.26 -1.99
CA LYS A 193 17.20 -8.86 -2.08
C LYS A 193 17.21 -9.96 -3.13
N SER A 194 18.30 -10.08 -3.83
CA SER A 194 18.54 -11.23 -4.71
C SER A 194 18.54 -12.54 -3.93
N ALA A 195 18.21 -13.62 -4.62
CA ALA A 195 18.23 -14.97 -4.04
C ALA A 195 19.63 -15.42 -3.65
#